data_17e9959bb4ffcc4118e68148aaab4dee
#
_entry.id   17e9959bb4ffcc4118e68148aaab4dee
#
_cell.length_a   1.000
_cell.length_b   1.000
_cell.length_c   1.000
_cell.angle_alpha   90.00
_cell.angle_beta   90.00
_cell.angle_gamma   90.00
#
_symmetry.space_group_name_H-M   'P 1'
#
loop_
_entity.id
_entity.type
_entity.pdbx_description
1 polymer ?
#
loop_
_entity_poly.entity_id
_entity_poly.type
_entity_poly.pdbx_seq_one_letter_code
_entity_poly.pdbx_strand_id
1 'polypeptide(L)'
;MGTPVPTSVRLIVFVLLAQMAFAMVTAAVRQTPTIDEPVYIGAAVAQLEQHSLRYNAEHPPFGKLIMSTGLVFADVRFDPSFVGDQTAFGRHVLYEAGNSPWRLLLSARLPMIVLTLLFGLVVFLFARDVFGPAGGVVSLALYALSPDVIANGSLATLDVAVAGFVLTAVWLTWRADVHPALVGLALGAAVATKMTALAAVPVVLLLVVFSTQRLKAAGIAGLVAAVVVWASYVVVDPLAPFPQLYLDGMGAQFGMENRVWGGFLFGTHYEGSRWYYLLAALLVKTPLGALVLWVAGSVVLVRRKRVAAVHVLAPTAVLLALMMMSSRDLGVRYAVFVPMFLAVAAGAVVLVRQRWAYVAVALVAVSSLLAFPYYLPYSNEAFGGPARTHLYLHDSNVDWGQDLGRLADRLRERYPGERVWLVYKGAGVPSYYGVEAADPRVVPSREVRGLLVVSDTAIAKADDRLAALIASSTPVDEVGHSITIFRR
;
A
#
# COMPACT_ATOMS: atom_id res chain seq x y z
N MET A 1 30.98 -15.43 10.36
CA MET A 1 29.76 -16.24 10.61
C MET A 1 29.07 -15.66 11.85
N GLY A 2 27.83 -15.13 11.73
CA GLY A 2 27.12 -14.54 12.87
C GLY A 2 26.70 -15.63 13.86
N THR A 3 26.67 -15.26 15.16
CA THR A 3 26.15 -16.15 16.22
C THR A 3 24.76 -16.66 15.84
N PRO A 4 24.47 -17.96 16.07
CA PRO A 4 23.16 -18.52 15.75
C PRO A 4 22.05 -17.76 16.49
N VAL A 5 20.98 -17.46 15.79
CA VAL A 5 19.80 -16.78 16.39
C VAL A 5 19.20 -17.69 17.46
N PRO A 6 19.05 -17.21 18.72
CA PRO A 6 18.47 -18.01 19.80
C PRO A 6 17.07 -18.52 19.43
N THR A 7 16.72 -19.71 19.92
CA THR A 7 15.38 -20.33 19.64
C THR A 7 14.23 -19.43 20.07
N SER A 8 14.36 -18.74 21.22
CA SER A 8 13.37 -17.77 21.69
C SER A 8 13.12 -16.63 20.70
N VAL A 9 14.20 -16.12 20.08
CA VAL A 9 14.06 -15.05 19.05
C VAL A 9 13.37 -15.60 17.80
N ARG A 10 13.69 -16.82 17.34
CA ARG A 10 13.01 -17.47 16.21
C ARG A 10 11.52 -17.62 16.46
N LEU A 11 11.15 -18.02 17.67
CA LEU A 11 9.74 -18.14 18.07
C LEU A 11 9.01 -16.78 18.05
N ILE A 12 9.64 -15.72 18.58
CA ILE A 12 9.07 -14.35 18.54
C ILE A 12 8.88 -13.89 17.09
N VAL A 13 9.88 -14.09 16.22
CA VAL A 13 9.79 -13.76 14.79
C VAL A 13 8.61 -14.49 14.14
N PHE A 14 8.47 -15.79 14.40
CA PHE A 14 7.36 -16.59 13.89
C PHE A 14 6.00 -16.07 14.39
N VAL A 15 5.87 -15.78 15.68
CA VAL A 15 4.61 -15.25 16.27
C VAL A 15 4.22 -13.90 15.67
N LEU A 16 5.19 -12.97 15.50
CA LEU A 16 4.93 -11.67 14.89
C LEU A 16 4.49 -11.79 13.43
N LEU A 17 5.13 -12.64 12.65
CA LEU A 17 4.74 -12.86 11.25
C LEU A 17 3.41 -13.61 11.14
N ALA A 18 3.14 -14.58 12.01
CA ALA A 18 1.87 -15.29 12.04
C ALA A 18 0.69 -14.36 12.42
N GLN A 19 0.89 -13.48 13.42
CA GLN A 19 -0.08 -12.45 13.78
C GLN A 19 -0.33 -11.49 12.60
N MET A 20 0.73 -11.02 11.93
CA MET A 20 0.62 -10.16 10.77
C MET A 20 -0.12 -10.85 9.61
N ALA A 21 0.21 -12.11 9.34
CA ALA A 21 -0.48 -12.93 8.34
C ALA A 21 -1.98 -13.05 8.64
N PHE A 22 -2.32 -13.36 9.90
CA PHE A 22 -3.72 -13.44 10.36
C PHE A 22 -4.46 -12.11 10.15
N ALA A 23 -3.85 -11.00 10.53
CA ALA A 23 -4.42 -9.67 10.36
C ALA A 23 -4.66 -9.32 8.89
N MET A 24 -3.64 -9.55 8.02
CA MET A 24 -3.74 -9.28 6.58
C MET A 24 -4.78 -10.19 5.90
N VAL A 25 -4.78 -11.48 6.18
CA VAL A 25 -5.75 -12.42 5.60
C VAL A 25 -7.17 -12.07 6.04
N THR A 26 -7.37 -11.72 7.32
CA THR A 26 -8.69 -11.30 7.82
C THR A 26 -9.17 -10.03 7.13
N ALA A 27 -8.29 -9.03 6.93
CA ALA A 27 -8.61 -7.83 6.17
C ALA A 27 -8.94 -8.18 4.70
N ALA A 28 -8.08 -8.95 4.04
CA ALA A 28 -8.23 -9.37 2.66
C ALA A 28 -9.55 -10.11 2.37
N VAL A 29 -9.97 -10.99 3.27
CA VAL A 29 -11.22 -11.76 3.12
C VAL A 29 -12.48 -10.89 3.32
N ARG A 30 -12.39 -9.84 4.14
CA ARG A 30 -13.55 -8.99 4.49
C ARG A 30 -13.74 -7.77 3.60
N GLN A 31 -12.79 -7.48 2.73
CA GLN A 31 -12.81 -6.27 1.88
C GLN A 31 -13.20 -6.61 0.44
N THR A 32 -14.12 -5.82 -0.11
CA THR A 32 -14.37 -5.74 -1.56
C THR A 32 -13.16 -5.09 -2.26
N PRO A 33 -13.09 -5.09 -3.61
CA PRO A 33 -11.94 -4.51 -4.29
C PRO A 33 -11.80 -3.02 -4.00
N THR A 34 -10.56 -2.60 -3.75
CA THR A 34 -10.20 -1.19 -3.77
C THR A 34 -10.17 -0.66 -5.21
N ILE A 35 -10.08 0.67 -5.38
CA ILE A 35 -10.17 1.30 -6.72
C ILE A 35 -9.14 0.74 -7.71
N ASP A 36 -7.91 0.50 -7.28
CA ASP A 36 -6.81 0.09 -8.16
C ASP A 36 -6.78 -1.43 -8.43
N GLU A 37 -7.30 -2.26 -7.53
CA GLU A 37 -7.17 -3.72 -7.63
C GLU A 37 -7.78 -4.33 -8.90
N PRO A 38 -8.97 -3.92 -9.39
CA PRO A 38 -9.49 -4.44 -10.65
C PRO A 38 -8.57 -4.17 -11.83
N VAL A 39 -7.92 -3.02 -11.88
CA VAL A 39 -6.96 -2.67 -12.94
C VAL A 39 -5.74 -3.59 -12.89
N TYR A 40 -5.17 -3.80 -11.71
CA TYR A 40 -3.99 -4.67 -11.56
C TYR A 40 -4.32 -6.15 -11.81
N ILE A 41 -5.47 -6.61 -11.32
CA ILE A 41 -5.93 -7.99 -11.54
C ILE A 41 -6.26 -8.22 -13.02
N GLY A 42 -6.97 -7.31 -13.66
CA GLY A 42 -7.24 -7.38 -15.09
C GLY A 42 -5.95 -7.42 -15.92
N ALA A 43 -5.00 -6.54 -15.62
CA ALA A 43 -3.71 -6.54 -16.29
C ALA A 43 -2.89 -7.83 -16.02
N ALA A 44 -2.95 -8.39 -14.80
CA ALA A 44 -2.32 -9.66 -14.47
C ALA A 44 -2.94 -10.83 -15.24
N VAL A 45 -4.28 -10.84 -15.41
CA VAL A 45 -4.99 -11.81 -16.24
C VAL A 45 -4.59 -11.69 -17.70
N ALA A 46 -4.54 -10.47 -18.26
CA ALA A 46 -4.08 -10.26 -19.64
C ALA A 46 -2.63 -10.73 -19.85
N GLN A 47 -1.75 -10.51 -18.88
CA GLN A 47 -0.37 -11.02 -18.94
C GLN A 47 -0.31 -12.54 -18.89
N LEU A 48 -1.11 -13.18 -18.04
CA LEU A 48 -1.11 -14.62 -17.83
C LEU A 48 -1.73 -15.38 -19.02
N GLU A 49 -2.90 -14.93 -19.48
CA GLU A 49 -3.73 -15.67 -20.40
C GLU A 49 -3.58 -15.25 -21.87
N GLN A 50 -3.22 -13.99 -22.10
CA GLN A 50 -3.09 -13.43 -23.45
C GLN A 50 -1.65 -13.08 -23.82
N HIS A 51 -0.68 -13.23 -22.91
CA HIS A 51 0.69 -12.73 -23.09
C HIS A 51 0.73 -11.27 -23.55
N SER A 52 -0.17 -10.43 -22.98
CA SER A 52 -0.42 -9.08 -23.44
C SER A 52 -0.02 -8.05 -22.39
N LEU A 53 0.72 -7.03 -22.82
CA LEU A 53 1.12 -5.86 -22.05
C LEU A 53 0.19 -4.65 -22.25
N ARG A 54 -0.99 -4.87 -22.84
CA ARG A 54 -1.94 -3.83 -23.27
C ARG A 54 -2.43 -2.95 -22.11
N TYR A 55 -2.64 -3.54 -20.92
CA TYR A 55 -3.27 -2.86 -19.80
C TYR A 55 -2.27 -2.49 -18.73
N ASN A 56 -2.50 -1.36 -18.06
CA ASN A 56 -1.69 -0.79 -16.99
C ASN A 56 -0.22 -0.56 -17.42
N ALA A 57 -0.04 0.11 -18.57
CA ALA A 57 1.27 0.43 -19.13
C ALA A 57 2.10 1.36 -18.25
N GLU A 58 1.45 2.20 -17.42
CA GLU A 58 2.08 3.10 -16.45
C GLU A 58 2.89 2.39 -15.36
N HIS A 59 2.71 1.08 -15.21
CA HIS A 59 3.51 0.26 -14.30
C HIS A 59 4.07 -0.97 -15.02
N PRO A 60 5.37 -1.27 -14.87
CA PRO A 60 6.00 -2.44 -15.45
C PRO A 60 5.36 -3.76 -14.98
N PRO A 61 5.60 -4.89 -15.68
CA PRO A 61 4.80 -6.10 -15.48
C PRO A 61 5.10 -6.91 -14.23
N PHE A 62 6.28 -6.78 -13.59
CA PHE A 62 6.76 -7.73 -12.57
C PHE A 62 5.82 -7.86 -11.36
N GLY A 63 5.27 -6.76 -10.83
CA GLY A 63 4.34 -6.83 -9.71
C GLY A 63 3.05 -7.57 -10.06
N LYS A 64 2.57 -7.43 -11.31
CA LYS A 64 1.39 -8.14 -11.82
C LYS A 64 1.70 -9.62 -12.07
N LEU A 65 2.92 -9.95 -12.50
CA LEU A 65 3.40 -11.35 -12.59
C LEU A 65 3.42 -12.04 -11.22
N ILE A 66 3.76 -11.31 -10.14
CA ILE A 66 3.64 -11.86 -8.78
C ILE A 66 2.17 -12.18 -8.46
N MET A 67 1.24 -11.28 -8.76
CA MET A 67 -0.20 -11.52 -8.56
C MET A 67 -0.69 -12.72 -9.39
N SER A 68 -0.18 -12.87 -10.62
CA SER A 68 -0.52 -13.98 -11.52
C SER A 68 -0.19 -15.35 -10.92
N THR A 69 0.82 -15.46 -10.05
CA THR A 69 1.16 -16.74 -9.38
C THR A 69 0.01 -17.31 -8.55
N GLY A 70 -0.86 -16.47 -8.02
CA GLY A 70 -2.08 -16.91 -7.33
C GLY A 70 -3.27 -17.10 -8.28
N LEU A 71 -3.36 -16.27 -9.33
CA LEU A 71 -4.45 -16.33 -10.30
C LEU A 71 -4.42 -17.61 -11.14
N VAL A 72 -3.26 -18.23 -11.37
CA VAL A 72 -3.13 -19.56 -12.04
C VAL A 72 -4.05 -20.60 -11.41
N PHE A 73 -4.34 -20.50 -10.11
CA PHE A 73 -5.21 -21.44 -9.39
C PHE A 73 -6.68 -21.03 -9.35
N ALA A 74 -7.06 -19.93 -10.01
CA ALA A 74 -8.38 -19.34 -9.86
C ALA A 74 -9.36 -19.73 -10.98
N ASP A 75 -8.94 -20.42 -12.05
CA ASP A 75 -9.76 -20.76 -13.23
C ASP A 75 -10.46 -19.51 -13.79
N VAL A 76 -9.65 -18.54 -14.24
CA VAL A 76 -10.10 -17.20 -14.62
C VAL A 76 -10.82 -17.25 -15.96
N ARG A 77 -12.00 -16.63 -16.04
CA ARG A 77 -12.78 -16.44 -17.28
C ARG A 77 -12.70 -14.99 -17.71
N PHE A 78 -12.60 -14.75 -19.00
CA PHE A 78 -12.68 -13.43 -19.61
C PHE A 78 -13.02 -13.58 -21.10
N ASP A 79 -13.48 -12.49 -21.73
CA ASP A 79 -13.67 -12.44 -23.18
C ASP A 79 -12.37 -11.98 -23.85
N PRO A 80 -11.69 -12.84 -24.64
CA PRO A 80 -10.48 -12.46 -25.35
C PRO A 80 -10.66 -11.33 -26.37
N SER A 81 -11.89 -11.13 -26.85
CA SER A 81 -12.25 -10.08 -27.81
C SER A 81 -12.65 -8.76 -27.15
N PHE A 82 -12.59 -8.68 -25.81
CA PHE A 82 -13.01 -7.51 -25.06
C PHE A 82 -12.30 -6.23 -25.53
N VAL A 83 -13.09 -5.19 -25.82
CA VAL A 83 -12.62 -3.87 -26.22
C VAL A 83 -13.00 -2.86 -25.13
N GLY A 84 -12.01 -2.24 -24.51
CA GLY A 84 -12.21 -1.25 -23.45
C GLY A 84 -10.87 -0.81 -22.85
N ASP A 85 -10.94 0.19 -21.97
CA ASP A 85 -9.78 0.61 -21.17
C ASP A 85 -9.48 -0.38 -20.03
N GLN A 86 -8.41 -0.13 -19.31
CA GLN A 86 -7.96 -0.98 -18.21
C GLN A 86 -8.98 -1.08 -17.06
N THR A 87 -9.76 -0.03 -16.81
CA THR A 87 -10.79 -0.02 -15.76
C THR A 87 -11.97 -0.87 -16.15
N ALA A 88 -12.43 -0.70 -17.39
CA ALA A 88 -13.51 -1.49 -17.96
C ALA A 88 -13.12 -2.99 -18.04
N PHE A 89 -11.89 -3.30 -18.45
CA PHE A 89 -11.41 -4.69 -18.50
C PHE A 89 -11.33 -5.31 -17.10
N GLY A 90 -10.78 -4.60 -16.12
CA GLY A 90 -10.74 -5.07 -14.74
C GLY A 90 -12.12 -5.34 -14.15
N ARG A 91 -13.10 -4.47 -14.45
CA ARG A 91 -14.49 -4.66 -14.08
C ARG A 91 -15.11 -5.89 -14.80
N HIS A 92 -14.87 -6.02 -16.11
CA HIS A 92 -15.32 -7.17 -16.90
C HIS A 92 -14.82 -8.48 -16.29
N VAL A 93 -13.52 -8.60 -16.04
CA VAL A 93 -12.91 -9.79 -15.43
C VAL A 93 -13.52 -10.11 -14.08
N LEU A 94 -13.72 -9.13 -13.21
CA LEU A 94 -14.21 -9.39 -11.86
C LEU A 94 -15.70 -9.69 -11.80
N TYR A 95 -16.55 -8.99 -12.59
CA TYR A 95 -18.00 -8.99 -12.36
C TYR A 95 -18.85 -9.47 -13.53
N GLU A 96 -18.33 -9.42 -14.77
CA GLU A 96 -19.15 -9.62 -15.98
C GLU A 96 -18.81 -10.91 -16.72
N ALA A 97 -17.62 -11.45 -16.56
CA ALA A 97 -17.16 -12.67 -17.22
C ALA A 97 -17.56 -13.98 -16.51
N GLY A 98 -18.44 -13.91 -15.48
CA GLY A 98 -18.91 -15.09 -14.75
C GLY A 98 -17.91 -15.64 -13.72
N ASN A 99 -16.94 -14.84 -13.31
CA ASN A 99 -16.01 -15.16 -12.22
C ASN A 99 -16.63 -14.89 -10.84
N SER A 100 -16.01 -15.43 -9.79
CA SER A 100 -16.23 -15.01 -8.41
C SER A 100 -15.24 -13.89 -8.05
N PRO A 101 -15.66 -12.63 -7.87
CA PRO A 101 -14.78 -11.53 -7.50
C PRO A 101 -13.99 -11.81 -6.24
N TRP A 102 -14.63 -12.42 -5.24
CA TRP A 102 -13.98 -12.78 -3.98
C TRP A 102 -12.83 -13.77 -4.19
N ARG A 103 -13.04 -14.80 -5.03
CA ARG A 103 -11.99 -15.80 -5.33
C ARG A 103 -10.81 -15.16 -6.06
N LEU A 104 -11.09 -14.33 -7.09
CA LEU A 104 -10.03 -13.65 -7.84
C LEU A 104 -9.25 -12.67 -6.98
N LEU A 105 -9.94 -11.87 -6.16
CA LEU A 105 -9.29 -10.95 -5.22
C LEU A 105 -8.36 -11.69 -4.27
N LEU A 106 -8.86 -12.75 -3.62
CA LEU A 106 -8.05 -13.48 -2.66
C LEU A 106 -6.85 -14.16 -3.34
N SER A 107 -7.04 -14.74 -4.53
CA SER A 107 -5.96 -15.34 -5.32
C SER A 107 -4.87 -14.33 -5.67
N ALA A 108 -5.22 -13.10 -6.03
CA ALA A 108 -4.25 -12.05 -6.33
C ALA A 108 -3.61 -11.44 -5.07
N ARG A 109 -4.35 -11.36 -3.95
CA ARG A 109 -3.89 -10.81 -2.67
C ARG A 109 -2.90 -11.74 -1.95
N LEU A 110 -3.11 -13.05 -2.00
CA LEU A 110 -2.26 -14.02 -1.27
C LEU A 110 -0.77 -13.93 -1.62
N PRO A 111 -0.33 -13.89 -2.89
CA PRO A 111 1.08 -13.71 -3.21
C PRO A 111 1.64 -12.39 -2.66
N MET A 112 0.86 -11.32 -2.65
CA MET A 112 1.27 -10.01 -2.12
C MET A 112 1.39 -10.03 -0.60
N ILE A 113 0.51 -10.76 0.11
CA ILE A 113 0.61 -11.03 1.55
C ILE A 113 1.89 -11.80 1.87
N VAL A 114 2.18 -12.88 1.14
CA VAL A 114 3.41 -13.67 1.33
C VAL A 114 4.63 -12.78 1.11
N LEU A 115 4.65 -11.99 0.06
CA LEU A 115 5.75 -11.07 -0.23
C LEU A 115 5.92 -10.03 0.90
N THR A 116 4.82 -9.49 1.43
CA THR A 116 4.85 -8.56 2.56
C THR A 116 5.46 -9.21 3.82
N LEU A 117 5.14 -10.48 4.10
CA LEU A 117 5.76 -11.22 5.21
C LEU A 117 7.27 -11.45 4.98
N LEU A 118 7.68 -11.73 3.76
CA LEU A 118 9.11 -11.86 3.40
C LEU A 118 9.86 -10.53 3.62
N PHE A 119 9.27 -9.40 3.31
CA PHE A 119 9.85 -8.09 3.64
C PHE A 119 9.93 -7.84 5.15
N GLY A 120 9.02 -8.38 5.95
CA GLY A 120 9.15 -8.41 7.41
C GLY A 120 10.43 -9.13 7.86
N LEU A 121 10.77 -10.26 7.22
CA LEU A 121 12.05 -10.93 7.46
C LEU A 121 13.24 -10.06 7.06
N VAL A 122 13.15 -9.32 5.95
CA VAL A 122 14.22 -8.38 5.54
C VAL A 122 14.40 -7.27 6.60
N VAL A 123 13.32 -6.69 7.12
CA VAL A 123 13.38 -5.70 8.22
C VAL A 123 14.07 -6.29 9.45
N PHE A 124 13.70 -7.52 9.86
CA PHE A 124 14.34 -8.23 10.95
C PHE A 124 15.83 -8.43 10.71
N LEU A 125 16.19 -8.96 9.53
CA LEU A 125 17.56 -9.29 9.17
C LEU A 125 18.43 -8.04 9.10
N PHE A 126 17.94 -6.96 8.49
CA PHE A 126 18.66 -5.71 8.40
C PHE A 126 18.94 -5.12 9.79
N ALA A 127 17.92 -4.98 10.61
CA ALA A 127 18.09 -4.46 11.97
C ALA A 127 18.94 -5.37 12.85
N ARG A 128 18.82 -6.71 12.70
CA ARG A 128 19.69 -7.68 13.39
C ARG A 128 21.15 -7.50 12.99
N ASP A 129 21.45 -7.33 11.71
CA ASP A 129 22.83 -7.18 11.22
C ASP A 129 23.47 -5.88 11.75
N VAL A 130 22.66 -4.86 12.08
CA VAL A 130 23.14 -3.57 12.62
C VAL A 130 23.15 -3.54 14.15
N PHE A 131 22.13 -4.08 14.84
CA PHE A 131 21.86 -3.90 16.27
C PHE A 131 21.81 -5.20 17.07
N GLY A 132 21.95 -6.35 16.42
CA GLY A 132 21.77 -7.66 17.03
C GLY A 132 20.31 -8.11 17.11
N PRO A 133 20.08 -9.32 17.67
CA PRO A 133 18.75 -9.95 17.67
C PRO A 133 17.63 -9.13 18.31
N ALA A 134 17.91 -8.41 19.41
CA ALA A 134 16.92 -7.57 20.08
C ALA A 134 16.46 -6.39 19.21
N GLY A 135 17.41 -5.75 18.50
CA GLY A 135 17.05 -4.70 17.52
C GLY A 135 16.23 -5.25 16.36
N GLY A 136 16.57 -6.43 15.85
CA GLY A 136 15.78 -7.11 14.84
C GLY A 136 14.33 -7.37 15.28
N VAL A 137 14.13 -7.86 16.52
CA VAL A 137 12.80 -8.10 17.07
C VAL A 137 11.98 -6.82 17.20
N VAL A 138 12.57 -5.73 17.72
CA VAL A 138 11.88 -4.43 17.84
C VAL A 138 11.47 -3.91 16.45
N SER A 139 12.37 -3.97 15.48
CA SER A 139 12.09 -3.52 14.12
C SER A 139 11.00 -4.35 13.44
N LEU A 140 11.06 -5.69 13.55
CA LEU A 140 10.03 -6.56 13.02
C LEU A 140 8.68 -6.30 13.71
N ALA A 141 8.67 -6.08 15.03
CA ALA A 141 7.44 -5.81 15.76
C ALA A 141 6.77 -4.52 15.27
N LEU A 142 7.54 -3.45 15.04
CA LEU A 142 7.00 -2.20 14.47
C LEU A 142 6.47 -2.38 13.05
N TYR A 143 7.15 -3.19 12.24
CA TYR A 143 6.70 -3.53 10.90
C TYR A 143 5.41 -4.36 10.91
N ALA A 144 5.42 -5.46 11.67
CA ALA A 144 4.34 -6.45 11.69
C ALA A 144 3.06 -5.95 12.39
N LEU A 145 3.18 -4.95 13.26
CA LEU A 145 2.08 -4.31 13.96
C LEU A 145 1.70 -2.95 13.36
N SER A 146 2.35 -2.52 12.27
CA SER A 146 2.01 -1.26 11.59
C SER A 146 0.66 -1.37 10.88
N PRO A 147 -0.37 -0.57 11.27
CA PRO A 147 -1.66 -0.60 10.60
C PRO A 147 -1.57 -0.31 9.10
N ASP A 148 -0.73 0.65 8.68
CA ASP A 148 -0.58 1.01 7.27
C ASP A 148 0.10 -0.10 6.45
N VAL A 149 1.09 -0.80 7.03
CA VAL A 149 1.73 -1.93 6.34
C VAL A 149 0.77 -3.11 6.23
N ILE A 150 -0.01 -3.40 7.29
CA ILE A 150 -1.05 -4.44 7.27
C ILE A 150 -2.13 -4.09 6.23
N ALA A 151 -2.64 -2.84 6.25
CA ALA A 151 -3.67 -2.38 5.32
C ALA A 151 -3.23 -2.55 3.86
N ASN A 152 -2.10 -1.94 3.49
CA ASN A 152 -1.63 -1.97 2.10
C ASN A 152 -1.05 -3.33 1.70
N GLY A 153 -0.46 -4.08 2.64
CA GLY A 153 0.08 -5.43 2.41
C GLY A 153 -0.99 -6.51 2.24
N SER A 154 -2.24 -6.24 2.66
CA SER A 154 -3.38 -7.15 2.46
C SER A 154 -4.03 -7.06 1.08
N LEU A 155 -3.63 -6.08 0.26
CA LEU A 155 -4.24 -5.77 -1.03
C LEU A 155 -3.38 -6.24 -2.21
N ALA A 156 -4.02 -6.49 -3.35
CA ALA A 156 -3.35 -6.75 -4.61
C ALA A 156 -2.92 -5.42 -5.26
N THR A 157 -1.98 -4.72 -4.60
CA THR A 157 -1.41 -3.44 -5.04
C THR A 157 0.12 -3.48 -5.07
N LEU A 158 0.76 -2.50 -5.69
CA LEU A 158 2.20 -2.52 -5.96
C LEU A 158 3.04 -1.79 -4.89
N ASP A 159 2.40 -1.05 -3.98
CA ASP A 159 3.08 -0.07 -3.12
C ASP A 159 4.02 -0.74 -2.09
N VAL A 160 3.55 -1.77 -1.38
CA VAL A 160 4.37 -2.51 -0.41
C VAL A 160 5.45 -3.32 -1.13
N ALA A 161 5.14 -3.88 -2.30
CA ALA A 161 6.11 -4.65 -3.09
C ALA A 161 7.30 -3.79 -3.51
N VAL A 162 7.05 -2.62 -4.11
CA VAL A 162 8.13 -1.72 -4.53
C VAL A 162 8.96 -1.24 -3.34
N ALA A 163 8.32 -0.86 -2.24
CA ALA A 163 9.01 -0.41 -1.02
C ALA A 163 9.88 -1.51 -0.42
N GLY A 164 9.38 -2.74 -0.36
CA GLY A 164 10.11 -3.90 0.15
C GLY A 164 11.30 -4.30 -0.70
N PHE A 165 11.18 -4.25 -2.02
CA PHE A 165 12.33 -4.50 -2.92
C PHE A 165 13.40 -3.42 -2.78
N VAL A 166 13.01 -2.13 -2.65
CA VAL A 166 13.98 -1.05 -2.38
C VAL A 166 14.68 -1.27 -1.04
N LEU A 167 13.93 -1.59 0.03
CA LEU A 167 14.51 -1.91 1.33
C LEU A 167 15.48 -3.10 1.24
N THR A 168 15.13 -4.13 0.48
CA THR A 168 15.98 -5.30 0.25
C THR A 168 17.27 -4.91 -0.46
N ALA A 169 17.18 -4.09 -1.52
CA ALA A 169 18.37 -3.60 -2.23
C ALA A 169 19.29 -2.82 -1.28
N VAL A 170 18.73 -1.92 -0.45
CA VAL A 170 19.50 -1.15 0.55
C VAL A 170 20.11 -2.06 1.62
N TRP A 171 19.38 -3.05 2.15
CA TRP A 171 19.95 -4.02 3.09
C TRP A 171 21.12 -4.78 2.50
N LEU A 172 21.02 -5.21 1.23
CA LEU A 172 22.10 -5.90 0.54
C LEU A 172 23.35 -5.02 0.34
N THR A 173 23.19 -3.69 0.20
CA THR A 173 24.36 -2.78 0.17
C THR A 173 25.05 -2.65 1.52
N TRP A 174 24.34 -2.82 2.63
CA TRP A 174 24.92 -2.89 3.96
C TRP A 174 25.85 -4.11 4.13
N ARG A 175 25.54 -5.20 3.45
CA ARG A 175 26.31 -6.45 3.46
C ARG A 175 27.39 -6.41 2.38
N ALA A 176 28.54 -5.81 2.69
CA ALA A 176 29.64 -5.63 1.75
C ALA A 176 30.23 -6.94 1.18
N ASP A 177 29.94 -8.09 1.81
CA ASP A 177 30.31 -9.45 1.37
C ASP A 177 29.38 -10.00 0.27
N VAL A 178 28.27 -9.33 -0.02
CA VAL A 178 27.26 -9.77 -0.99
C VAL A 178 27.67 -9.34 -2.39
N HIS A 179 27.48 -10.23 -3.37
CA HIS A 179 27.78 -9.92 -4.76
C HIS A 179 26.83 -8.80 -5.29
N PRO A 180 27.35 -7.77 -5.97
CA PRO A 180 26.56 -6.63 -6.43
C PRO A 180 25.35 -6.99 -7.31
N ALA A 181 25.41 -8.12 -8.00
CA ALA A 181 24.28 -8.63 -8.79
C ALA A 181 23.00 -8.85 -7.95
N LEU A 182 23.14 -9.26 -6.67
CA LEU A 182 21.97 -9.43 -5.80
C LEU A 182 21.31 -8.09 -5.44
N VAL A 183 22.12 -7.02 -5.29
CA VAL A 183 21.59 -5.66 -5.18
C VAL A 183 20.84 -5.28 -6.45
N GLY A 184 21.45 -5.59 -7.62
CA GLY A 184 20.84 -5.37 -8.93
C GLY A 184 19.52 -6.13 -9.13
N LEU A 185 19.44 -7.39 -8.66
CA LEU A 185 18.19 -8.17 -8.71
C LEU A 185 17.07 -7.51 -7.89
N ALA A 186 17.36 -7.10 -6.65
CA ALA A 186 16.36 -6.44 -5.80
C ALA A 186 15.97 -5.07 -6.34
N LEU A 187 16.93 -4.25 -6.80
CA LEU A 187 16.67 -2.95 -7.42
C LEU A 187 15.88 -3.09 -8.72
N GLY A 188 16.27 -4.05 -9.58
CA GLY A 188 15.56 -4.36 -10.80
C GLY A 188 14.13 -4.83 -10.55
N ALA A 189 13.91 -5.67 -9.53
CA ALA A 189 12.57 -6.07 -9.12
C ALA A 189 11.72 -4.87 -8.67
N ALA A 190 12.29 -3.89 -7.94
CA ALA A 190 11.59 -2.67 -7.58
C ALA A 190 11.18 -1.86 -8.83
N VAL A 191 12.13 -1.60 -9.73
CA VAL A 191 11.90 -0.81 -10.96
C VAL A 191 10.96 -1.54 -11.91
N ALA A 192 11.03 -2.87 -12.00
CA ALA A 192 10.13 -3.71 -12.78
C ALA A 192 8.72 -3.85 -12.17
N THR A 193 8.53 -3.42 -10.90
CA THR A 193 7.23 -3.41 -10.22
C THR A 193 6.49 -2.09 -10.41
N LYS A 194 7.17 -0.95 -10.20
CA LYS A 194 6.52 0.37 -10.24
C LYS A 194 7.51 1.46 -10.68
N MET A 195 7.08 2.35 -11.60
CA MET A 195 7.92 3.41 -12.14
C MET A 195 8.51 4.35 -11.08
N THR A 196 7.81 4.54 -9.95
CA THR A 196 8.29 5.38 -8.84
C THR A 196 9.61 4.87 -8.23
N ALA A 197 9.95 3.59 -8.41
CA ALA A 197 11.23 3.03 -7.98
C ALA A 197 12.44 3.59 -8.74
N LEU A 198 12.26 4.25 -9.88
CA LEU A 198 13.34 4.95 -10.58
C LEU A 198 14.03 5.98 -9.67
N ALA A 199 13.29 6.60 -8.76
CA ALA A 199 13.84 7.50 -7.75
C ALA A 199 14.87 6.81 -6.81
N ALA A 200 14.74 5.50 -6.59
CA ALA A 200 15.66 4.75 -5.73
C ALA A 200 16.96 4.34 -6.46
N VAL A 201 16.97 4.33 -7.81
CA VAL A 201 18.14 3.87 -8.58
C VAL A 201 19.42 4.63 -8.22
N PRO A 202 19.48 5.97 -8.34
CA PRO A 202 20.69 6.70 -7.99
C PRO A 202 21.08 6.52 -6.54
N VAL A 203 20.11 6.47 -5.63
CA VAL A 203 20.36 6.32 -4.18
C VAL A 203 21.02 4.97 -3.89
N VAL A 204 20.47 3.87 -4.42
CA VAL A 204 21.01 2.51 -4.19
C VAL A 204 22.38 2.36 -4.86
N LEU A 205 22.57 2.84 -6.08
CA LEU A 205 23.88 2.77 -6.77
C LEU A 205 24.96 3.58 -6.03
N LEU A 206 24.62 4.74 -5.49
CA LEU A 206 25.53 5.52 -4.64
C LEU A 206 25.87 4.75 -3.35
N LEU A 207 24.90 4.07 -2.72
CA LEU A 207 25.16 3.20 -1.57
C LEU A 207 26.07 2.01 -1.92
N VAL A 208 25.94 1.42 -3.11
CA VAL A 208 26.86 0.37 -3.59
C VAL A 208 28.28 0.92 -3.68
N VAL A 209 28.47 2.10 -4.28
CA VAL A 209 29.79 2.75 -4.35
C VAL A 209 30.33 3.07 -2.96
N PHE A 210 29.48 3.64 -2.09
CA PHE A 210 29.84 3.98 -0.73
C PHE A 210 30.31 2.77 0.09
N SER A 211 29.60 1.63 -0.05
CA SER A 211 29.91 0.42 0.73
C SER A 211 31.10 -0.36 0.17
N THR A 212 31.23 -0.44 -1.15
CA THR A 212 32.26 -1.28 -1.81
C THR A 212 33.51 -0.51 -2.21
N GLN A 213 33.45 0.83 -2.28
CA GLN A 213 34.44 1.74 -2.85
C GLN A 213 34.80 1.40 -4.32
N ARG A 214 33.86 0.78 -5.08
CA ARG A 214 34.09 0.29 -6.45
C ARG A 214 32.97 0.71 -7.38
N LEU A 215 33.25 1.56 -8.35
CA LEU A 215 32.32 1.95 -9.41
C LEU A 215 31.86 0.75 -10.25
N LYS A 216 32.75 -0.23 -10.47
CA LYS A 216 32.40 -1.48 -11.19
C LYS A 216 31.27 -2.23 -10.50
N ALA A 217 31.20 -2.21 -9.17
CA ALA A 217 30.11 -2.87 -8.42
C ALA A 217 28.76 -2.21 -8.71
N ALA A 218 28.73 -0.88 -8.75
CA ALA A 218 27.51 -0.14 -9.14
C ALA A 218 27.13 -0.41 -10.60
N GLY A 219 28.12 -0.51 -11.50
CA GLY A 219 27.89 -0.89 -12.90
C GLY A 219 27.26 -2.29 -13.04
N ILE A 220 27.76 -3.28 -12.28
CA ILE A 220 27.17 -4.63 -12.25
C ILE A 220 25.73 -4.58 -11.70
N ALA A 221 25.50 -3.89 -10.58
CA ALA A 221 24.16 -3.76 -9.99
C ALA A 221 23.18 -3.07 -10.96
N GLY A 222 23.60 -1.98 -11.62
CA GLY A 222 22.78 -1.27 -12.59
C GLY A 222 22.47 -2.11 -13.83
N LEU A 223 23.46 -2.82 -14.38
CA LEU A 223 23.27 -3.74 -15.51
C LEU A 223 22.28 -4.86 -15.18
N VAL A 224 22.46 -5.52 -14.02
CA VAL A 224 21.54 -6.58 -13.59
C VAL A 224 20.14 -6.03 -13.36
N ALA A 225 20.00 -4.83 -12.78
CA ALA A 225 18.69 -4.19 -12.62
C ALA A 225 18.01 -3.95 -13.98
N ALA A 226 18.75 -3.44 -14.97
CA ALA A 226 18.24 -3.25 -16.33
C ALA A 226 17.83 -4.58 -16.99
N VAL A 227 18.61 -5.64 -16.80
CA VAL A 227 18.26 -7.00 -17.29
C VAL A 227 16.98 -7.52 -16.64
N VAL A 228 16.78 -7.32 -15.33
CA VAL A 228 15.54 -7.73 -14.64
C VAL A 228 14.34 -6.97 -15.19
N VAL A 229 14.46 -5.66 -15.42
CA VAL A 229 13.40 -4.87 -16.04
C VAL A 229 13.07 -5.43 -17.43
N TRP A 230 14.06 -5.58 -18.30
CA TRP A 230 13.88 -6.13 -19.64
C TRP A 230 13.24 -7.53 -19.59
N ALA A 231 13.75 -8.43 -18.75
CA ALA A 231 13.25 -9.78 -18.62
C ALA A 231 11.76 -9.82 -18.19
N SER A 232 11.32 -8.88 -17.36
CA SER A 232 9.92 -8.80 -16.92
C SER A 232 8.95 -8.56 -18.09
N TYR A 233 9.36 -7.84 -19.14
CA TYR A 233 8.58 -7.65 -20.36
C TYR A 233 8.63 -8.88 -21.26
N VAL A 234 9.82 -9.41 -21.51
CA VAL A 234 10.05 -10.56 -22.41
C VAL A 234 9.37 -11.84 -21.89
N VAL A 235 9.27 -12.02 -20.57
CA VAL A 235 8.56 -13.16 -19.98
C VAL A 235 7.06 -13.12 -20.30
N VAL A 236 6.47 -11.91 -20.40
CA VAL A 236 5.06 -11.76 -20.79
C VAL A 236 4.91 -11.91 -22.28
N ASP A 237 5.66 -11.14 -23.06
CA ASP A 237 5.63 -11.15 -24.51
C ASP A 237 7.07 -11.17 -25.06
N PRO A 238 7.55 -12.31 -25.58
CA PRO A 238 8.89 -12.41 -26.16
C PRO A 238 9.17 -11.46 -27.32
N LEU A 239 8.12 -10.95 -27.97
CA LEU A 239 8.20 -10.00 -29.08
C LEU A 239 7.96 -8.55 -28.64
N ALA A 240 7.83 -8.31 -27.34
CA ALA A 240 7.60 -6.95 -26.81
C ALA A 240 8.64 -5.96 -27.31
N PRO A 241 8.26 -4.82 -27.89
CA PRO A 241 9.17 -3.81 -28.37
C PRO A 241 9.81 -3.04 -27.21
N PHE A 242 10.76 -3.67 -26.54
CA PHE A 242 11.56 -3.03 -25.49
C PHE A 242 12.76 -2.28 -26.11
N PRO A 243 13.12 -1.06 -25.66
CA PRO A 243 12.60 -0.35 -24.48
C PRO A 243 11.35 0.51 -24.71
N GLN A 244 10.77 0.52 -25.92
CA GLN A 244 9.68 1.44 -26.25
C GLN A 244 8.50 1.34 -25.30
N LEU A 245 7.99 0.14 -25.01
CA LEU A 245 6.88 -0.05 -24.06
C LEU A 245 7.19 0.49 -22.66
N TYR A 246 8.42 0.38 -22.20
CA TYR A 246 8.84 0.93 -20.91
C TYR A 246 8.81 2.46 -20.93
N LEU A 247 9.30 3.08 -22.02
CA LEU A 247 9.32 4.52 -22.20
C LEU A 247 7.89 5.09 -22.34
N ASP A 248 7.01 4.40 -23.06
CA ASP A 248 5.59 4.78 -23.18
C ASP A 248 4.89 4.72 -21.82
N GLY A 249 5.13 3.67 -21.04
CA GLY A 249 4.64 3.54 -19.66
C GLY A 249 5.14 4.65 -18.75
N MET A 250 6.42 5.03 -18.88
CA MET A 250 7.01 6.15 -18.17
C MET A 250 6.34 7.48 -18.58
N GLY A 251 6.10 7.67 -19.87
CA GLY A 251 5.36 8.83 -20.38
C GLY A 251 3.94 8.92 -19.82
N ALA A 252 3.22 7.80 -19.77
CA ALA A 252 1.90 7.72 -19.15
C ALA A 252 1.92 8.08 -17.65
N GLN A 253 2.91 7.59 -16.90
CA GLN A 253 3.08 7.90 -15.48
C GLN A 253 3.37 9.40 -15.26
N PHE A 254 4.27 9.98 -16.03
CA PHE A 254 4.56 11.44 -15.96
C PHE A 254 3.36 12.28 -16.42
N GLY A 255 2.59 11.81 -17.41
CA GLY A 255 1.35 12.46 -17.82
C GLY A 255 0.31 12.57 -16.69
N MET A 256 0.24 11.57 -15.80
CA MET A 256 -0.60 11.64 -14.62
C MET A 256 -0.11 12.64 -13.57
N GLU A 257 1.20 12.84 -13.43
CA GLU A 257 1.75 13.85 -12.53
C GLU A 257 1.46 15.29 -12.98
N ASN A 258 1.20 15.51 -14.27
CA ASN A 258 0.84 16.82 -14.81
C ASN A 258 -0.63 17.19 -14.65
N ARG A 259 -1.45 16.27 -14.12
CA ARG A 259 -2.87 16.55 -13.85
C ARG A 259 -3.06 17.24 -12.50
N VAL A 260 -4.03 18.13 -12.43
CA VAL A 260 -4.48 18.72 -11.16
C VAL A 260 -5.42 17.72 -10.48
N TRP A 261 -5.05 17.29 -9.27
CA TRP A 261 -5.83 16.37 -8.47
C TRP A 261 -6.44 17.12 -7.28
N GLY A 262 -7.66 16.74 -6.89
CA GLY A 262 -8.25 17.27 -5.67
C GLY A 262 -7.67 16.57 -4.43
N GLY A 263 -7.17 17.35 -3.47
CA GLY A 263 -6.68 16.89 -2.18
C GLY A 263 -7.63 17.27 -1.05
N PHE A 264 -7.46 16.61 0.10
CA PHE A 264 -8.17 16.92 1.34
C PHE A 264 -7.25 16.70 2.53
N LEU A 265 -7.15 17.70 3.40
CA LEU A 265 -6.33 17.64 4.59
C LEU A 265 -6.92 18.49 5.70
N PHE A 266 -7.11 17.92 6.91
CA PHE A 266 -7.63 18.58 8.10
C PHE A 266 -8.93 19.36 7.85
N GLY A 267 -9.90 18.72 7.19
CA GLY A 267 -11.22 19.31 6.91
C GLY A 267 -11.25 20.27 5.74
N THR A 268 -10.14 20.49 5.05
CA THR A 268 -10.06 21.42 3.91
C THR A 268 -9.84 20.68 2.61
N HIS A 269 -10.76 20.85 1.66
CA HIS A 269 -10.59 20.44 0.27
C HIS A 269 -9.75 21.50 -0.48
N TYR A 270 -8.88 21.07 -1.39
CA TYR A 270 -8.04 21.93 -2.22
C TYR A 270 -7.73 21.27 -3.55
N GLU A 271 -7.39 22.10 -4.53
CA GLU A 271 -6.87 21.65 -5.82
C GLU A 271 -5.35 21.64 -5.81
N GLY A 272 -4.77 20.69 -6.55
CA GLY A 272 -3.34 20.47 -6.62
C GLY A 272 -2.79 19.65 -5.45
N SER A 273 -1.51 19.86 -5.11
CA SER A 273 -0.83 19.15 -4.03
C SER A 273 -0.23 20.09 -3.00
N ARG A 274 0.00 19.56 -1.79
CA ARG A 274 0.68 20.27 -0.70
C ARG A 274 1.94 19.50 -0.32
N TRP A 275 3.09 20.13 -0.44
CA TRP A 275 4.39 19.48 -0.16
C TRP A 275 4.45 18.78 1.21
N TYR A 276 3.75 19.28 2.22
CA TYR A 276 3.72 18.71 3.57
C TYR A 276 2.66 17.64 3.78
N TYR A 277 1.84 17.31 2.77
CA TYR A 277 0.74 16.36 2.89
C TYR A 277 1.19 15.00 3.43
N LEU A 278 2.26 14.41 2.85
CA LEU A 278 2.74 13.10 3.28
C LEU A 278 3.25 13.12 4.72
N LEU A 279 3.88 14.22 5.17
CA LEU A 279 4.32 14.37 6.57
C LEU A 279 3.12 14.41 7.51
N ALA A 280 2.10 15.20 7.19
CA ALA A 280 0.86 15.27 7.94
C ALA A 280 0.12 13.93 7.96
N ALA A 281 0.01 13.26 6.82
CA ALA A 281 -0.63 11.96 6.72
C ALA A 281 0.13 10.89 7.52
N LEU A 282 1.46 10.84 7.47
CA LEU A 282 2.28 9.95 8.29
C LEU A 282 2.09 10.24 9.80
N LEU A 283 2.00 11.52 10.20
CA LEU A 283 1.74 11.88 11.59
C LEU A 283 0.38 11.36 12.08
N VAL A 284 -0.66 11.47 11.26
CA VAL A 284 -2.02 10.99 11.56
C VAL A 284 -2.08 9.47 11.59
N LYS A 285 -1.45 8.81 10.61
CA LYS A 285 -1.59 7.37 10.34
C LYS A 285 -0.61 6.48 11.12
N THR A 286 0.42 7.03 11.76
CA THR A 286 1.42 6.22 12.46
C THR A 286 1.10 6.13 13.95
N PRO A 287 1.11 4.92 14.58
CA PRO A 287 0.94 4.77 16.01
C PRO A 287 1.91 5.63 16.83
N LEU A 288 1.45 6.25 17.91
CA LEU A 288 2.26 7.18 18.72
C LEU A 288 3.55 6.53 19.23
N GLY A 289 3.49 5.26 19.66
CA GLY A 289 4.67 4.50 20.08
C GLY A 289 5.70 4.34 18.95
N ALA A 290 5.24 4.17 17.70
CA ALA A 290 6.12 4.07 16.54
C ALA A 290 6.76 5.42 16.20
N LEU A 291 6.02 6.54 16.24
CA LEU A 291 6.56 7.89 16.05
C LEU A 291 7.69 8.19 17.04
N VAL A 292 7.48 7.87 18.33
CA VAL A 292 8.50 8.05 19.37
C VAL A 292 9.74 7.22 19.07
N LEU A 293 9.57 5.95 18.69
CA LEU A 293 10.71 5.07 18.38
C LEU A 293 11.41 5.46 17.08
N TRP A 294 10.70 5.98 16.08
CA TRP A 294 11.31 6.49 14.85
C TRP A 294 12.25 7.66 15.12
N VAL A 295 11.80 8.64 15.92
CA VAL A 295 12.62 9.80 16.29
C VAL A 295 13.79 9.36 17.19
N ALA A 296 13.52 8.66 18.27
CA ALA A 296 14.55 8.21 19.21
C ALA A 296 15.58 7.29 18.53
N GLY A 297 15.11 6.34 17.73
CA GLY A 297 15.96 5.41 16.99
C GLY A 297 16.85 6.13 15.97
N SER A 298 16.30 7.07 15.21
CA SER A 298 17.06 7.88 14.26
C SER A 298 18.15 8.70 14.95
N VAL A 299 17.85 9.32 16.09
CA VAL A 299 18.85 10.07 16.89
C VAL A 299 19.95 9.13 17.38
N VAL A 300 19.60 7.97 17.93
CA VAL A 300 20.59 6.99 18.40
C VAL A 300 21.44 6.48 17.25
N LEU A 301 20.82 6.20 16.11
CA LEU A 301 21.48 5.71 14.91
C LEU A 301 22.53 6.70 14.40
N VAL A 302 22.17 7.97 14.26
CA VAL A 302 23.10 9.04 13.84
C VAL A 302 24.26 9.20 14.82
N ARG A 303 24.00 9.13 16.13
CA ARG A 303 25.03 9.32 17.15
C ARG A 303 25.97 8.14 17.30
N ARG A 304 25.48 6.89 17.15
CA ARG A 304 26.23 5.68 17.49
C ARG A 304 26.62 4.80 16.29
N LYS A 305 25.94 4.91 15.16
CA LYS A 305 26.09 4.01 13.99
C LYS A 305 25.97 4.80 12.68
N ARG A 306 26.84 5.80 12.47
CA ARG A 306 26.75 6.75 11.36
C ARG A 306 26.64 6.10 9.99
N VAL A 307 27.39 5.01 9.72
CA VAL A 307 27.32 4.30 8.44
C VAL A 307 25.94 3.68 8.24
N ALA A 308 25.39 3.05 9.28
CA ALA A 308 24.02 2.52 9.21
C ALA A 308 22.97 3.63 9.07
N ALA A 309 23.22 4.82 9.69
CA ALA A 309 22.35 5.98 9.50
C ALA A 309 22.29 6.41 8.02
N VAL A 310 23.41 6.41 7.31
CA VAL A 310 23.43 6.69 5.87
C VAL A 310 22.58 5.68 5.09
N HIS A 311 22.70 4.36 5.38
CA HIS A 311 21.94 3.33 4.68
C HIS A 311 20.43 3.37 4.96
N VAL A 312 20.02 3.78 6.16
CA VAL A 312 18.61 3.78 6.54
C VAL A 312 17.95 5.13 6.29
N LEU A 313 18.57 6.22 6.78
CA LEU A 313 17.93 7.53 6.80
C LEU A 313 18.09 8.29 5.47
N ALA A 314 19.22 8.12 4.74
CA ALA A 314 19.39 8.83 3.49
C ALA A 314 18.41 8.37 2.41
N PRO A 315 18.21 7.05 2.14
CA PRO A 315 17.15 6.61 1.24
C PRO A 315 15.77 7.09 1.67
N THR A 316 15.45 7.00 2.98
CA THR A 316 14.16 7.46 3.51
C THR A 316 13.94 8.94 3.22
N ALA A 317 14.93 9.78 3.52
CA ALA A 317 14.81 11.24 3.35
C ALA A 317 14.72 11.63 1.86
N VAL A 318 15.56 11.05 1.01
CA VAL A 318 15.58 11.37 -0.43
C VAL A 318 14.28 10.91 -1.09
N LEU A 319 13.85 9.68 -0.85
CA LEU A 319 12.61 9.17 -1.44
C LEU A 319 11.39 9.93 -0.93
N LEU A 320 11.34 10.26 0.37
CA LEU A 320 10.23 11.04 0.92
C LEU A 320 10.19 12.44 0.33
N ALA A 321 11.34 13.13 0.21
CA ALA A 321 11.43 14.44 -0.41
C ALA A 321 10.93 14.42 -1.87
N LEU A 322 11.28 13.38 -2.65
CA LEU A 322 10.80 13.23 -4.01
C LEU A 322 9.30 12.95 -4.08
N MET A 323 8.77 12.08 -3.18
CA MET A 323 7.34 11.80 -3.14
C MET A 323 6.51 13.01 -2.66
N MET A 324 7.06 13.89 -1.83
CA MET A 324 6.43 15.15 -1.41
C MET A 324 6.30 16.16 -2.57
N MET A 325 6.99 15.94 -3.68
CA MET A 325 6.86 16.76 -4.91
C MET A 325 5.79 16.21 -5.88
N SER A 326 5.16 15.07 -5.58
CA SER A 326 4.09 14.49 -6.40
C SER A 326 2.87 15.40 -6.43
N SER A 327 2.14 15.38 -7.54
CA SER A 327 0.87 16.11 -7.71
C SER A 327 -0.32 15.45 -6.99
N ARG A 328 -0.13 14.25 -6.39
CA ARG A 328 -1.21 13.39 -5.87
C ARG A 328 -1.19 13.25 -4.36
N ASP A 329 -2.05 13.98 -3.68
CA ASP A 329 -2.26 13.89 -2.23
C ASP A 329 -3.39 12.87 -1.92
N LEU A 330 -3.18 11.59 -2.35
CA LEU A 330 -4.20 10.55 -2.29
C LEU A 330 -3.97 9.49 -1.20
N GLY A 331 -2.87 9.56 -0.45
CA GLY A 331 -2.67 8.67 0.69
C GLY A 331 -1.22 8.36 1.07
N VAL A 332 -1.06 7.84 2.30
CA VAL A 332 0.25 7.40 2.84
C VAL A 332 0.85 6.22 2.07
N ARG A 333 0.07 5.54 1.23
CA ARG A 333 0.57 4.44 0.40
C ARG A 333 1.78 4.84 -0.46
N TYR A 334 1.86 6.11 -0.88
CA TYR A 334 3.02 6.64 -1.60
C TYR A 334 4.28 6.78 -0.73
N ALA A 335 4.11 6.76 0.59
CA ALA A 335 5.19 6.82 1.58
C ALA A 335 5.28 5.55 2.44
N VAL A 336 4.70 4.39 2.01
CA VAL A 336 4.70 3.14 2.78
C VAL A 336 6.10 2.58 3.04
N PHE A 337 7.12 3.02 2.29
CA PHE A 337 8.52 2.72 2.58
C PHE A 337 9.00 3.37 3.88
N VAL A 338 8.42 4.50 4.31
CA VAL A 338 8.84 5.22 5.54
C VAL A 338 8.69 4.33 6.79
N PRO A 339 7.52 3.74 7.09
CA PRO A 339 7.39 2.82 8.22
C PRO A 339 8.35 1.62 8.12
N MET A 340 8.68 1.14 6.92
CA MET A 340 9.61 0.02 6.74
C MET A 340 11.05 0.39 7.13
N PHE A 341 11.56 1.50 6.61
CA PHE A 341 12.91 1.99 6.90
C PHE A 341 13.04 2.49 8.34
N LEU A 342 12.07 3.28 8.82
CA LEU A 342 12.11 3.82 10.17
C LEU A 342 11.85 2.75 11.25
N ALA A 343 11.21 1.62 10.92
CA ALA A 343 11.22 0.45 11.79
C ALA A 343 12.64 -0.08 12.01
N VAL A 344 13.47 -0.12 10.96
CA VAL A 344 14.89 -0.49 11.11
C VAL A 344 15.62 0.53 11.99
N ALA A 345 15.44 1.84 11.76
CA ALA A 345 16.05 2.89 12.58
C ALA A 345 15.66 2.76 14.07
N ALA A 346 14.39 2.47 14.34
CA ALA A 346 13.84 2.30 15.70
C ALA A 346 14.53 1.18 16.48
N GLY A 347 15.01 0.12 15.81
CA GLY A 347 15.81 -0.94 16.42
C GLY A 347 17.05 -0.44 17.14
N ALA A 348 17.57 0.74 16.79
CA ALA A 348 18.72 1.34 17.46
C ALA A 348 18.47 1.69 18.95
N VAL A 349 17.19 1.87 19.36
CA VAL A 349 16.84 2.23 20.74
C VAL A 349 17.29 1.16 21.74
N VAL A 350 17.40 -0.11 21.32
CA VAL A 350 17.88 -1.19 22.19
C VAL A 350 19.32 -0.97 22.68
N LEU A 351 20.13 -0.21 21.93
CA LEU A 351 21.52 0.12 22.32
C LEU A 351 21.62 1.07 23.53
N VAL A 352 20.50 1.69 23.89
CA VAL A 352 20.46 2.69 25.00
C VAL A 352 19.50 2.25 26.09
N ARG A 353 18.27 1.88 25.76
CA ARG A 353 17.19 1.63 26.72
C ARG A 353 16.23 0.56 26.20
N GLN A 354 16.65 -0.68 26.17
CA GLN A 354 15.89 -1.82 25.63
C GLN A 354 14.46 -1.94 26.20
N ARG A 355 14.29 -1.74 27.52
CA ARG A 355 12.98 -1.80 28.19
C ARG A 355 11.99 -0.78 27.62
N TRP A 356 12.42 0.43 27.29
CA TRP A 356 11.55 1.46 26.74
C TRP A 356 11.16 1.17 25.28
N ALA A 357 12.04 0.51 24.52
CA ALA A 357 11.68 0.02 23.20
C ALA A 357 10.54 -0.99 23.28
N TYR A 358 10.58 -1.91 24.26
CA TYR A 358 9.50 -2.88 24.43
C TYR A 358 8.19 -2.25 24.92
N VAL A 359 8.24 -1.26 25.82
CA VAL A 359 7.04 -0.50 26.23
C VAL A 359 6.38 0.20 25.02
N ALA A 360 7.18 0.89 24.21
CA ALA A 360 6.65 1.56 23.02
C ALA A 360 6.09 0.56 21.98
N VAL A 361 6.74 -0.60 21.78
CA VAL A 361 6.21 -1.68 20.94
C VAL A 361 4.88 -2.21 21.50
N ALA A 362 4.73 -2.35 22.81
CA ALA A 362 3.45 -2.77 23.42
C ALA A 362 2.34 -1.74 23.16
N LEU A 363 2.63 -0.43 23.19
CA LEU A 363 1.67 0.60 22.81
C LEU A 363 1.28 0.48 21.33
N VAL A 364 2.24 0.23 20.42
CA VAL A 364 1.95 -0.02 19.00
C VAL A 364 1.07 -1.27 18.83
N ALA A 365 1.32 -2.33 19.61
CA ALA A 365 0.49 -3.53 19.59
C ALA A 365 -0.96 -3.23 20.01
N VAL A 366 -1.16 -2.42 21.04
CA VAL A 366 -2.50 -1.99 21.48
C VAL A 366 -3.19 -1.21 20.35
N SER A 367 -2.52 -0.21 19.75
CA SER A 367 -3.06 0.56 18.63
C SER A 367 -3.46 -0.33 17.44
N SER A 368 -2.60 -1.31 17.11
CA SER A 368 -2.88 -2.25 16.01
C SER A 368 -4.06 -3.17 16.33
N LEU A 369 -4.17 -3.66 17.56
CA LEU A 369 -5.30 -4.51 17.99
C LEU A 369 -6.63 -3.74 18.00
N LEU A 370 -6.62 -2.49 18.46
CA LEU A 370 -7.80 -1.62 18.44
C LEU A 370 -8.26 -1.26 17.01
N ALA A 371 -7.34 -1.24 16.04
CA ALA A 371 -7.66 -1.03 14.63
C ALA A 371 -8.26 -2.27 13.95
N PHE A 372 -8.09 -3.47 14.52
CA PHE A 372 -8.56 -4.72 13.91
C PHE A 372 -10.09 -4.77 13.79
N PRO A 373 -10.65 -5.17 12.65
CA PRO A 373 -10.02 -5.51 11.36
C PRO A 373 -9.96 -4.34 10.36
N TYR A 374 -10.12 -3.09 10.81
CA TYR A 374 -10.27 -1.87 9.99
C TYR A 374 -8.95 -1.09 9.89
N TYR A 375 -7.94 -1.71 9.28
CA TYR A 375 -6.60 -1.11 9.21
C TYR A 375 -6.48 0.06 8.22
N LEU A 376 -7.25 0.03 7.12
CA LEU A 376 -7.16 1.09 6.10
C LEU A 376 -7.57 2.46 6.65
N PRO A 377 -8.70 2.63 7.36
CA PRO A 377 -9.09 3.90 7.96
C PRO A 377 -8.38 4.22 9.29
N TYR A 378 -7.30 3.50 9.64
CA TYR A 378 -6.60 3.77 10.90
C TYR A 378 -6.11 5.22 11.00
N SER A 379 -6.27 5.85 12.16
CA SER A 379 -5.46 6.96 12.65
C SER A 379 -5.05 6.71 14.09
N ASN A 380 -4.00 7.37 14.57
CA ASN A 380 -3.57 7.18 15.94
C ASN A 380 -4.51 7.88 16.95
N GLU A 381 -4.30 7.59 18.21
CA GLU A 381 -5.17 7.98 19.31
C GLU A 381 -5.27 9.50 19.47
N ALA A 382 -4.22 10.26 19.09
CA ALA A 382 -4.24 11.72 19.13
C ALA A 382 -5.23 12.32 18.11
N PHE A 383 -5.55 11.57 17.06
CA PHE A 383 -6.52 11.95 16.02
C PHE A 383 -7.86 11.20 16.16
N GLY A 384 -8.06 10.47 17.25
CA GLY A 384 -9.33 9.84 17.61
C GLY A 384 -9.59 8.47 16.99
N GLY A 385 -8.58 7.81 16.44
CA GLY A 385 -8.68 6.45 15.91
C GLY A 385 -9.46 6.33 14.59
N PRO A 386 -9.73 5.10 14.12
CA PRO A 386 -10.33 4.84 12.80
C PRO A 386 -11.61 5.61 12.50
N ALA A 387 -12.48 5.77 13.49
CA ALA A 387 -13.77 6.47 13.34
C ALA A 387 -13.65 7.97 13.02
N ARG A 388 -12.49 8.59 13.23
CA ARG A 388 -12.29 10.02 13.00
C ARG A 388 -11.30 10.35 11.88
N THR A 389 -10.71 9.37 11.24
CA THR A 389 -9.70 9.58 10.19
C THR A 389 -10.26 10.41 9.03
N HIS A 390 -11.53 10.21 8.66
CA HIS A 390 -12.23 10.96 7.61
C HIS A 390 -12.29 12.48 7.85
N LEU A 391 -12.12 12.94 9.09
CA LEU A 391 -12.06 14.37 9.42
C LEU A 391 -10.73 15.01 8.98
N TYR A 392 -9.69 14.21 8.80
CA TYR A 392 -8.34 14.69 8.54
C TYR A 392 -7.81 14.30 7.16
N LEU A 393 -8.19 13.12 6.67
CA LEU A 393 -7.67 12.51 5.46
C LEU A 393 -8.80 11.90 4.64
N HIS A 394 -8.52 11.58 3.38
CA HIS A 394 -9.47 10.95 2.45
C HIS A 394 -8.77 9.90 1.57
N ASP A 395 -9.49 9.37 0.59
CA ASP A 395 -9.01 8.42 -0.41
C ASP A 395 -8.36 7.18 0.26
N SER A 396 -7.27 6.66 -0.23
CA SER A 396 -6.63 5.45 0.26
C SER A 396 -6.14 5.49 1.72
N ASN A 397 -6.35 6.60 2.44
CA ASN A 397 -6.16 6.65 3.90
C ASN A 397 -7.38 6.20 4.69
N VAL A 398 -8.58 6.22 4.09
CA VAL A 398 -9.87 6.04 4.78
C VAL A 398 -10.79 5.15 3.98
N ASP A 399 -11.14 5.59 2.78
CA ASP A 399 -12.13 4.99 1.90
C ASP A 399 -11.57 4.88 0.49
N TRP A 400 -11.23 3.68 0.14
CA TRP A 400 -10.73 3.32 -1.18
C TRP A 400 -11.68 2.34 -1.90
N GLY A 401 -12.94 2.25 -1.41
CA GLY A 401 -13.98 1.38 -1.93
C GLY A 401 -14.05 -0.01 -1.29
N GLN A 402 -13.34 -0.26 -0.22
CA GLN A 402 -13.15 -1.58 0.40
C GLN A 402 -14.38 -2.14 1.14
N ASP A 403 -15.40 -1.33 1.47
CA ASP A 403 -16.44 -1.72 2.42
C ASP A 403 -17.83 -1.93 1.79
N LEU A 404 -17.93 -2.06 0.47
CA LEU A 404 -19.21 -2.27 -0.22
C LEU A 404 -19.94 -3.55 0.21
N GLY A 405 -19.21 -4.64 0.46
CA GLY A 405 -19.81 -5.89 0.96
C GLY A 405 -20.34 -5.73 2.37
N ARG A 406 -19.61 -5.04 3.25
CA ARG A 406 -20.07 -4.71 4.61
C ARG A 406 -21.30 -3.79 4.59
N LEU A 407 -21.36 -2.86 3.63
CA LEU A 407 -22.54 -2.03 3.43
C LEU A 407 -23.75 -2.88 3.05
N ALA A 408 -23.59 -3.83 2.12
CA ALA A 408 -24.66 -4.73 1.71
C ALA A 408 -25.21 -5.54 2.90
N ASP A 409 -24.33 -6.08 3.74
CA ASP A 409 -24.74 -6.82 4.95
C ASP A 409 -25.44 -5.89 5.94
N ARG A 410 -24.91 -4.68 6.18
CA ARG A 410 -25.53 -3.70 7.09
C ARG A 410 -26.93 -3.26 6.63
N LEU A 411 -27.12 -3.00 5.34
CA LEU A 411 -28.42 -2.62 4.79
C LEU A 411 -29.42 -3.77 4.92
N ARG A 412 -29.01 -5.01 4.65
CA ARG A 412 -29.87 -6.20 4.78
C ARG A 412 -30.31 -6.46 6.23
N GLU A 413 -29.38 -6.27 7.19
CA GLU A 413 -29.64 -6.54 8.61
C GLU A 413 -30.44 -5.46 9.31
N ARG A 414 -30.15 -4.17 9.04
CA ARG A 414 -30.71 -3.05 9.82
C ARG A 414 -31.75 -2.22 9.09
N TYR A 415 -31.76 -2.26 7.75
CA TYR A 415 -32.57 -1.39 6.92
C TYR A 415 -33.31 -2.14 5.80
N PRO A 416 -33.93 -3.30 6.08
CA PRO A 416 -34.59 -4.12 5.05
C PRO A 416 -35.73 -3.34 4.40
N GLY A 417 -35.72 -3.28 3.06
CA GLY A 417 -36.78 -2.62 2.27
C GLY A 417 -36.75 -1.10 2.27
N GLU A 418 -35.81 -0.45 2.93
CA GLU A 418 -35.67 1.00 2.86
C GLU A 418 -35.10 1.43 1.50
N ARG A 419 -35.57 2.58 1.00
CA ARG A 419 -35.05 3.16 -0.24
C ARG A 419 -33.65 3.72 0.00
N VAL A 420 -32.69 3.27 -0.81
CA VAL A 420 -31.28 3.65 -0.71
C VAL A 420 -30.87 4.58 -1.85
N TRP A 421 -30.24 5.68 -1.49
CA TRP A 421 -29.52 6.58 -2.39
C TRP A 421 -28.04 6.44 -2.11
N LEU A 422 -27.22 6.17 -3.13
CA LEU A 422 -25.82 5.82 -2.95
C LEU A 422 -24.90 6.77 -3.73
N VAL A 423 -23.95 7.36 -3.03
CA VAL A 423 -22.77 8.00 -3.63
C VAL A 423 -21.53 7.24 -3.17
N TYR A 424 -21.08 6.32 -4.00
CA TYR A 424 -19.98 5.41 -3.69
C TYR A 424 -18.78 5.71 -4.56
N LYS A 425 -17.60 5.87 -3.93
CA LYS A 425 -16.34 6.01 -4.60
C LYS A 425 -15.52 4.72 -4.48
N GLY A 426 -15.67 3.82 -5.43
CA GLY A 426 -14.97 2.56 -5.46
C GLY A 426 -15.15 1.85 -6.80
N ALA A 427 -14.44 0.74 -6.97
CA ALA A 427 -14.49 -0.09 -8.17
C ALA A 427 -15.46 -1.29 -8.05
N GLY A 428 -16.04 -1.52 -6.85
CA GLY A 428 -17.05 -2.54 -6.63
C GLY A 428 -18.36 -2.20 -7.35
N VAL A 429 -19.10 -3.22 -7.78
CA VAL A 429 -20.42 -3.08 -8.44
C VAL A 429 -21.51 -3.27 -7.38
N PRO A 430 -22.28 -2.23 -6.97
CA PRO A 430 -23.25 -2.31 -5.88
C PRO A 430 -24.30 -3.41 -6.08
N SER A 431 -24.88 -3.51 -7.29
CA SER A 431 -25.88 -4.52 -7.61
C SER A 431 -25.39 -5.95 -7.48
N TYR A 432 -24.09 -6.21 -7.74
CA TYR A 432 -23.48 -7.53 -7.54
C TYR A 432 -23.54 -7.98 -6.07
N TYR A 433 -23.41 -7.04 -5.14
CA TYR A 433 -23.49 -7.29 -3.69
C TYR A 433 -24.93 -7.21 -3.14
N GLY A 434 -25.93 -6.99 -4.03
CA GLY A 434 -27.32 -6.86 -3.62
C GLY A 434 -27.68 -5.48 -3.05
N VAL A 435 -26.87 -4.45 -3.33
CA VAL A 435 -27.20 -3.07 -3.01
C VAL A 435 -27.95 -2.44 -4.18
N GLU A 436 -29.29 -2.41 -4.07
CA GLU A 436 -30.15 -1.69 -5.02
C GLU A 436 -30.25 -0.22 -4.59
N ALA A 437 -29.63 0.66 -5.34
CA ALA A 437 -29.56 2.07 -5.00
C ALA A 437 -29.59 2.96 -6.24
N ALA A 438 -30.15 4.15 -6.10
CA ALA A 438 -30.10 5.19 -7.11
C ALA A 438 -29.11 6.30 -6.76
N ASP A 439 -28.59 7.00 -7.77
CA ASP A 439 -27.72 8.15 -7.56
C ASP A 439 -28.57 9.38 -7.18
N PRO A 440 -28.37 9.99 -5.99
CA PRO A 440 -29.16 11.15 -5.57
C PRO A 440 -28.83 12.42 -6.37
N ARG A 441 -27.73 12.40 -7.14
CA ARG A 441 -27.28 13.56 -7.92
C ARG A 441 -28.03 13.75 -9.24
N VAL A 442 -28.76 12.74 -9.70
CA VAL A 442 -29.50 12.79 -10.99
C VAL A 442 -30.98 13.09 -10.83
N VAL A 443 -31.48 13.23 -9.58
CA VAL A 443 -32.92 13.51 -9.29
C VAL A 443 -33.07 14.77 -8.47
N PRO A 444 -34.22 15.48 -8.49
CA PRO A 444 -34.47 16.65 -7.65
C PRO A 444 -34.26 16.34 -6.15
N SER A 445 -33.63 17.25 -5.39
CA SER A 445 -33.31 17.03 -3.98
C SER A 445 -34.52 16.69 -3.10
N ARG A 446 -35.73 17.16 -3.47
CA ARG A 446 -36.99 16.84 -2.79
C ARG A 446 -37.43 15.37 -2.91
N GLU A 447 -36.93 14.66 -3.91
CA GLU A 447 -37.23 13.26 -4.16
C GLU A 447 -36.27 12.30 -3.41
N VAL A 448 -35.13 12.82 -2.95
CA VAL A 448 -34.15 12.06 -2.16
C VAL A 448 -34.69 11.92 -0.74
N ARG A 449 -35.39 10.81 -0.49
CA ARG A 449 -35.98 10.46 0.83
C ARG A 449 -35.61 9.02 1.18
N GLY A 450 -35.43 8.73 2.46
CA GLY A 450 -34.99 7.44 2.99
C GLY A 450 -33.53 7.46 3.41
N LEU A 451 -32.74 6.49 3.00
CA LEU A 451 -31.33 6.41 3.34
C LEU A 451 -30.47 7.08 2.27
N LEU A 452 -29.66 8.05 2.67
CA LEU A 452 -28.60 8.62 1.86
C LEU A 452 -27.26 8.00 2.36
N VAL A 453 -26.67 7.15 1.55
CA VAL A 453 -25.41 6.43 1.84
C VAL A 453 -24.29 7.07 1.05
N VAL A 454 -23.29 7.58 1.74
CA VAL A 454 -22.19 8.31 1.10
C VAL A 454 -20.86 7.79 1.60
N SER A 455 -19.97 7.41 0.69
CA SER A 455 -18.62 7.06 1.07
C SER A 455 -17.82 8.29 1.52
N ASP A 456 -16.96 8.14 2.52
CA ASP A 456 -16.31 9.25 3.20
C ASP A 456 -15.38 10.06 2.27
N THR A 457 -14.78 9.41 1.27
CA THR A 457 -14.07 10.14 0.21
C THR A 457 -15.00 11.00 -0.65
N ALA A 458 -16.24 10.56 -0.87
CA ALA A 458 -17.22 11.36 -1.60
C ALA A 458 -17.75 12.51 -0.73
N ILE A 459 -17.84 12.33 0.59
CA ILE A 459 -18.15 13.44 1.54
C ILE A 459 -17.03 14.49 1.48
N ALA A 460 -15.77 14.08 1.57
CA ALA A 460 -14.63 14.99 1.52
C ALA A 460 -14.52 15.79 0.21
N LYS A 461 -15.08 15.26 -0.88
CA LYS A 461 -15.06 15.85 -2.24
C LYS A 461 -16.46 16.25 -2.71
N ALA A 462 -17.39 16.45 -1.78
CA ALA A 462 -18.78 16.78 -2.12
C ALA A 462 -18.86 18.09 -2.90
N ASP A 463 -19.58 18.05 -4.02
CA ASP A 463 -20.03 19.26 -4.69
C ASP A 463 -21.14 19.97 -3.87
N ASP A 464 -21.50 21.18 -4.25
CA ASP A 464 -22.49 22.00 -3.53
C ASP A 464 -23.82 21.24 -3.34
N ARG A 465 -24.22 20.42 -4.32
CA ARG A 465 -25.43 19.65 -4.28
C ARG A 465 -25.38 18.51 -3.27
N LEU A 466 -24.32 17.70 -3.33
CA LEU A 466 -24.13 16.61 -2.37
C LEU A 466 -23.95 17.17 -0.95
N ALA A 467 -23.20 18.25 -0.80
CA ALA A 467 -23.02 18.93 0.47
C ALA A 467 -24.36 19.42 1.06
N ALA A 468 -25.26 20.01 0.24
CA ALA A 468 -26.60 20.42 0.68
C ALA A 468 -27.48 19.22 1.05
N LEU A 469 -27.39 18.09 0.33
CA LEU A 469 -28.09 16.86 0.70
C LEU A 469 -27.63 16.34 2.04
N ILE A 470 -26.30 16.26 2.28
CA ILE A 470 -25.72 15.82 3.54
C ILE A 470 -26.11 16.75 4.67
N ALA A 471 -25.98 18.07 4.50
CA ALA A 471 -26.30 19.09 5.53
C ALA A 471 -27.77 19.05 5.95
N SER A 472 -28.69 18.65 5.08
CA SER A 472 -30.13 18.50 5.36
C SER A 472 -30.52 17.08 5.81
N SER A 473 -29.56 16.22 6.14
CA SER A 473 -29.75 14.84 6.57
C SER A 473 -29.12 14.62 7.95
N THR A 474 -29.56 13.58 8.66
CA THR A 474 -29.02 13.22 9.97
C THR A 474 -28.18 11.93 9.84
N PRO A 475 -26.91 11.90 10.29
CA PRO A 475 -26.13 10.66 10.31
C PRO A 475 -26.76 9.68 11.31
N VAL A 476 -27.01 8.45 10.88
CA VAL A 476 -27.67 7.41 11.68
C VAL A 476 -26.83 6.15 11.87
N ASP A 477 -25.88 5.89 10.99
CA ASP A 477 -25.01 4.71 11.08
C ASP A 477 -23.72 4.92 10.28
N GLU A 478 -22.75 4.04 10.50
CA GLU A 478 -21.43 4.03 9.86
C GLU A 478 -21.02 2.60 9.51
N VAL A 479 -20.36 2.41 8.38
CA VAL A 479 -19.89 1.10 7.92
C VAL A 479 -18.39 1.16 7.64
N GLY A 480 -17.62 0.34 8.37
CA GLY A 480 -16.19 0.14 8.11
C GLY A 480 -15.31 1.36 8.36
N HIS A 481 -15.83 2.41 8.98
CA HIS A 481 -15.19 3.73 9.12
C HIS A 481 -14.81 4.35 7.76
N SER A 482 -15.62 4.06 6.73
CA SER A 482 -15.39 4.52 5.36
C SER A 482 -16.67 4.93 4.61
N ILE A 483 -17.83 4.58 5.15
CA ILE A 483 -19.15 4.89 4.56
C ILE A 483 -20.08 5.37 5.66
N THR A 484 -20.67 6.55 5.48
CA THR A 484 -21.65 7.12 6.40
C THR A 484 -23.06 6.97 5.84
N ILE A 485 -24.00 6.53 6.69
CA ILE A 485 -25.42 6.40 6.37
C ILE A 485 -26.17 7.54 7.04
N PHE A 486 -26.87 8.31 6.24
CA PHE A 486 -27.72 9.41 6.68
C PHE A 486 -29.20 9.06 6.48
N ARG A 487 -30.06 9.62 7.33
CA ARG A 487 -31.52 9.62 7.15
C ARG A 487 -31.98 10.97 6.69
N ARG A 488 -32.80 10.97 5.63
CA ARG A 488 -33.36 12.14 4.99
C ARG A 488 -34.89 12.09 4.91
#